data_36aea5a355b227d96661f750e02fb3af
#
_entry.id   36aea5a355b227d96661f750e02fb3af
#
_cell.length_a   1.000
_cell.length_b   1.000
_cell.length_c   1.000
_cell.angle_alpha   90.00
_cell.angle_beta   90.00
_cell.angle_gamma   90.00
#
_symmetry.space_group_name_H-M   'P 1'
#
loop_
_entity.id
_entity.type
_entity.pdbx_description
1 polymer ?
#
loop_
_entity_poly.entity_id
_entity_poly.type
_entity_poly.pdbx_seq_one_letter_code
_entity_poly.pdbx_strand_id
1 'polypeptide(L)'
;MSEMVSIVEGARFEALGCYLTVERLGNKIIKIFFSAEQPSRSSEIAEEIIKYVTDGTPCPKVELDLSGFDDFHRKVISVVMNIPRGRTMTYGEIAALAGHPGAARAVGNVMAKNPFVILVPCHRVVAKQGLGGFAWGLEAKEKLLEFEASNP
;
A
#
# COMPACT_ATOMS: atom_id res chain seq x y z
N MET A 1 -4.81 -32.74 10.14
CA MET A 1 -5.11 -31.36 9.79
C MET A 1 -3.81 -30.64 9.50
N SER A 2 -3.63 -30.14 8.29
CA SER A 2 -2.42 -29.40 7.96
C SER A 2 -2.54 -27.97 8.52
N GLU A 3 -1.56 -27.56 9.28
CA GLU A 3 -1.48 -26.17 9.70
C GLU A 3 -1.11 -25.31 8.51
N MET A 4 -1.87 -24.20 8.33
CA MET A 4 -1.52 -23.22 7.32
C MET A 4 -0.44 -22.32 7.89
N VAL A 5 0.74 -22.36 7.30
CA VAL A 5 1.88 -21.55 7.70
C VAL A 5 2.01 -20.39 6.71
N SER A 6 2.18 -19.19 7.22
CA SER A 6 2.42 -18.05 6.37
C SER A 6 3.80 -18.14 5.71
N ILE A 7 3.88 -17.66 4.48
CA ILE A 7 5.11 -17.58 3.72
C ILE A 7 5.54 -16.12 3.69
N VAL A 8 6.82 -15.85 4.00
CA VAL A 8 7.42 -14.53 3.89
C VAL A 8 8.40 -14.57 2.72
N GLU A 9 8.16 -13.74 1.74
CA GLU A 9 8.92 -13.71 0.50
C GLU A 9 9.06 -12.28 0.00
N GLY A 10 10.00 -12.00 -0.89
CA GLY A 10 10.17 -10.63 -1.35
C GLY A 10 11.00 -10.48 -2.60
N ALA A 11 11.15 -9.24 -3.02
CA ALA A 11 11.92 -8.85 -4.19
C ALA A 11 12.67 -7.56 -3.92
N ARG A 12 13.79 -7.38 -4.61
CA ARG A 12 14.58 -6.15 -4.52
C ARG A 12 13.82 -5.00 -5.19
N PHE A 13 13.62 -3.93 -4.46
CA PHE A 13 13.08 -2.67 -4.99
C PHE A 13 14.25 -1.70 -5.15
N GLU A 14 14.93 -1.82 -6.25
CA GLU A 14 16.20 -1.12 -6.50
C GLU A 14 16.09 0.39 -6.36
N ALA A 15 15.03 0.98 -6.90
CA ALA A 15 14.84 2.43 -6.89
C ALA A 15 14.68 2.99 -5.47
N LEU A 16 14.20 2.19 -4.52
CA LEU A 16 14.03 2.60 -3.13
C LEU A 16 15.16 2.11 -2.22
N GLY A 17 16.10 1.33 -2.76
CA GLY A 17 17.23 0.81 -1.99
C GLY A 17 16.85 -0.19 -0.90
N CYS A 18 15.77 -0.92 -1.09
CA CYS A 18 15.26 -1.87 -0.09
C CYS A 18 14.63 -3.08 -0.76
N TYR A 19 13.99 -3.92 0.03
CA TYR A 19 13.20 -5.06 -0.45
C TYR A 19 11.73 -4.80 -0.20
N LEU A 20 10.88 -5.23 -1.11
CA LEU A 20 9.45 -5.31 -0.87
C LEU A 20 9.16 -6.73 -0.41
N THR A 21 8.64 -6.86 0.80
CA THR A 21 8.42 -8.14 1.46
C THR A 21 6.92 -8.37 1.60
N VAL A 22 6.50 -9.59 1.29
CA VAL A 22 5.10 -10.01 1.32
C VAL A 22 4.98 -11.19 2.28
N GLU A 23 4.03 -11.11 3.20
CA GLU A 23 3.62 -12.24 4.02
C GLU A 23 2.26 -12.69 3.53
N ARG A 24 2.11 -13.98 3.23
CA ARG A 24 0.87 -14.52 2.68
C ARG A 24 0.53 -15.91 3.21
N LEU A 25 -0.76 -16.23 3.22
CA LEU A 25 -1.30 -17.56 3.44
C LEU A 25 -1.98 -17.96 2.12
N GLY A 26 -1.35 -18.85 1.35
CA GLY A 26 -1.80 -19.14 0.00
C GLY A 26 -1.85 -17.87 -0.84
N ASN A 27 -3.00 -17.53 -1.39
CA ASN A 27 -3.17 -16.30 -2.18
C ASN A 27 -3.70 -15.10 -1.36
N LYS A 28 -3.87 -15.29 -0.06
CA LYS A 28 -4.32 -14.22 0.84
C LYS A 28 -3.11 -13.50 1.43
N ILE A 29 -3.02 -12.21 1.15
CA ILE A 29 -1.94 -11.36 1.62
C ILE A 29 -2.25 -10.90 3.03
N ILE A 30 -1.31 -11.14 3.95
CA ILE A 30 -1.42 -10.73 5.35
C ILE A 30 -0.73 -9.40 5.56
N LYS A 31 0.41 -9.19 4.90
CA LYS A 31 1.21 -7.98 5.07
C LYS A 31 2.09 -7.73 3.86
N ILE A 32 2.27 -6.46 3.50
CA ILE A 32 3.24 -6.01 2.50
C ILE A 32 4.00 -4.85 3.12
N PHE A 33 5.31 -4.92 3.13
CA PHE A 33 6.13 -3.90 3.79
C PHE A 33 7.51 -3.78 3.14
N PHE A 34 8.15 -2.64 3.35
CA PHE A 34 9.54 -2.45 2.93
C PHE A 34 10.47 -2.94 4.02
N SER A 35 11.55 -3.61 3.65
CA SER A 35 12.54 -4.11 4.59
C SER A 35 13.96 -3.86 4.08
N ALA A 36 14.88 -3.63 5.02
CA ALA A 36 16.30 -3.50 4.68
C ALA A 36 16.92 -4.87 4.44
N GLU A 37 16.42 -5.90 5.12
CA GLU A 37 16.96 -7.26 5.01
C GLU A 37 16.32 -8.01 3.84
N GLN A 38 17.16 -8.78 3.14
CA GLN A 38 16.69 -9.63 2.05
C GLN A 38 15.87 -10.79 2.61
N PRO A 39 14.63 -10.97 2.16
CA PRO A 39 13.85 -12.17 2.50
C PRO A 39 14.55 -13.44 1.99
N SER A 40 14.37 -14.54 2.72
CA SER A 40 14.99 -15.81 2.35
C SER A 40 14.40 -16.44 1.09
N ARG A 41 13.21 -15.99 0.68
CA ARG A 41 12.51 -16.50 -0.52
C ARG A 41 12.24 -15.34 -1.47
N SER A 42 12.41 -15.60 -2.78
CA SER A 42 12.00 -14.65 -3.81
C SER A 42 10.49 -14.70 -4.00
N SER A 43 9.91 -13.59 -4.48
CA SER A 43 8.47 -13.44 -4.63
C SER A 43 8.11 -12.88 -6.00
N GLU A 44 7.37 -13.66 -6.78
CA GLU A 44 6.79 -13.17 -8.04
C GLU A 44 5.74 -12.09 -7.75
N ILE A 45 4.97 -12.24 -6.68
CA ILE A 45 3.96 -11.26 -6.28
C ILE A 45 4.62 -9.91 -5.98
N ALA A 46 5.71 -9.92 -5.21
CA ALA A 46 6.45 -8.70 -4.90
C ALA A 46 7.02 -8.06 -6.17
N GLU A 47 7.57 -8.86 -7.08
CA GLU A 47 8.07 -8.36 -8.38
C GLU A 47 6.95 -7.70 -9.20
N GLU A 48 5.79 -8.32 -9.24
CA GLU A 48 4.63 -7.77 -9.96
C GLU A 48 4.13 -6.47 -9.34
N ILE A 49 4.13 -6.37 -8.01
CA ILE A 49 3.74 -5.15 -7.31
C ILE A 49 4.71 -4.01 -7.63
N ILE A 50 6.02 -4.31 -7.63
CA ILE A 50 7.05 -3.32 -7.99
C ILE A 50 6.84 -2.82 -9.41
N LYS A 51 6.65 -3.74 -10.36
CA LYS A 51 6.40 -3.37 -11.77
C LYS A 51 5.11 -2.56 -11.93
N TYR A 52 4.09 -2.92 -11.18
CA TYR A 52 2.84 -2.17 -11.19
C TYR A 52 3.07 -0.71 -10.79
N VAL A 53 3.77 -0.46 -9.69
CA VAL A 53 3.97 0.92 -9.22
C VAL A 53 4.98 1.69 -10.06
N THR A 54 6.03 1.03 -10.57
CA THR A 54 7.07 1.69 -11.36
C THR A 54 6.72 1.86 -12.83
N ASP A 55 6.16 0.82 -13.45
CA ASP A 55 5.99 0.76 -14.90
C ASP A 55 4.53 0.81 -15.36
N GLY A 56 3.58 0.70 -14.45
CA GLY A 56 2.16 0.72 -14.80
C GLY A 56 1.64 -0.59 -15.36
N THR A 57 2.35 -1.70 -15.15
CA THR A 57 1.82 -3.03 -15.50
C THR A 57 0.60 -3.36 -14.64
N PRO A 58 -0.26 -4.29 -15.08
CA PRO A 58 -1.45 -4.63 -14.31
C PRO A 58 -1.12 -5.03 -12.87
N CYS A 59 -1.93 -4.54 -11.93
CA CYS A 59 -1.82 -4.91 -10.52
C CYS A 59 -2.10 -6.41 -10.36
N PRO A 60 -1.29 -7.14 -9.59
CA PRO A 60 -1.55 -8.56 -9.38
C PRO A 60 -2.87 -8.76 -8.64
N LYS A 61 -3.60 -9.81 -9.03
CA LYS A 61 -4.89 -10.15 -8.42
C LYS A 61 -4.64 -11.02 -7.20
N VAL A 62 -4.73 -10.42 -6.04
CA VAL A 62 -4.56 -11.10 -4.76
C VAL A 62 -5.66 -10.67 -3.81
N GLU A 63 -5.92 -11.47 -2.80
CA GLU A 63 -6.86 -11.14 -1.75
C GLU A 63 -6.10 -10.56 -0.57
N LEU A 64 -6.59 -9.46 0.00
CA LEU A 64 -6.00 -8.86 1.19
C LEU A 64 -6.77 -9.33 2.43
N ASP A 65 -6.05 -9.67 3.49
CA ASP A 65 -6.69 -10.05 4.75
C ASP A 65 -7.13 -8.80 5.51
N LEU A 66 -8.42 -8.49 5.44
CA LEU A 66 -9.04 -7.35 6.12
C LEU A 66 -9.74 -7.75 7.41
N SER A 67 -9.58 -8.99 7.88
CA SER A 67 -10.34 -9.53 9.00
C SER A 67 -10.12 -8.79 10.32
N GLY A 68 -8.97 -8.14 10.48
CA GLY A 68 -8.64 -7.39 11.70
C GLY A 68 -9.12 -5.94 11.71
N PHE A 69 -9.86 -5.50 10.67
CA PHE A 69 -10.26 -4.10 10.56
C PHE A 69 -11.74 -3.89 10.89
N ASP A 70 -12.02 -2.78 11.58
CA ASP A 70 -13.39 -2.36 11.86
C ASP A 70 -14.04 -1.75 10.61
N ASP A 71 -15.31 -1.37 10.71
CA ASP A 71 -16.06 -0.81 9.59
C ASP A 71 -15.45 0.47 9.04
N PHE A 72 -14.99 1.35 9.90
CA PHE A 72 -14.37 2.61 9.47
C PHE A 72 -13.10 2.34 8.67
N HIS A 73 -12.21 1.48 9.17
CA HIS A 73 -10.98 1.10 8.46
C HIS A 73 -11.30 0.52 7.10
N ARG A 74 -12.27 -0.38 7.01
CA ARG A 74 -12.66 -1.03 5.75
C ARG A 74 -13.19 -0.02 4.74
N LYS A 75 -13.99 0.95 5.19
CA LYS A 75 -14.50 2.02 4.32
C LYS A 75 -13.38 2.90 3.79
N VAL A 76 -12.46 3.30 4.67
CA VAL A 76 -11.30 4.10 4.27
C VAL A 76 -10.44 3.35 3.26
N ILE A 77 -10.11 2.10 3.54
CA ILE A 77 -9.32 1.26 2.62
C ILE A 77 -10.01 1.13 1.27
N SER A 78 -11.31 0.91 1.26
CA SER A 78 -12.09 0.79 0.02
C SER A 78 -12.01 2.07 -0.82
N VAL A 79 -12.13 3.24 -0.20
CA VAL A 79 -12.01 4.52 -0.90
C VAL A 79 -10.60 4.70 -1.44
N VAL A 80 -9.59 4.43 -0.62
CA VAL A 80 -8.18 4.60 -1.01
C VAL A 80 -7.82 3.67 -2.18
N MET A 81 -8.29 2.43 -2.17
CA MET A 81 -8.03 1.47 -3.24
C MET A 81 -8.61 1.90 -4.59
N ASN A 82 -9.59 2.80 -4.57
CA ASN A 82 -10.18 3.34 -5.80
C ASN A 82 -9.45 4.57 -6.35
N ILE A 83 -8.42 5.06 -5.67
CA ILE A 83 -7.60 6.15 -6.21
C ILE A 83 -6.74 5.57 -7.35
N PRO A 84 -6.95 6.02 -8.60
CA PRO A 84 -6.18 5.46 -9.70
C PRO A 84 -4.70 5.84 -9.60
N ARG A 85 -3.87 5.02 -10.21
CA ARG A 85 -2.45 5.30 -10.38
C ARG A 85 -2.28 6.64 -11.11
N GLY A 86 -1.37 7.48 -10.64
CA GLY A 86 -1.16 8.83 -11.18
C GLY A 86 -2.07 9.89 -10.61
N ARG A 87 -2.93 9.54 -9.65
CA ARG A 87 -3.85 10.49 -9.00
C ARG A 87 -3.58 10.51 -7.49
N THR A 88 -3.98 11.60 -6.86
CA THR A 88 -3.92 11.74 -5.40
C THR A 88 -5.24 12.25 -4.86
N MET A 89 -5.50 11.98 -3.59
CA MET A 89 -6.63 12.54 -2.86
C MET A 89 -6.15 13.00 -1.49
N THR A 90 -6.81 14.00 -0.94
CA THR A 90 -6.48 14.49 0.39
C THR A 90 -7.12 13.62 1.47
N TYR A 91 -6.57 13.67 2.67
CA TYR A 91 -7.16 12.97 3.83
C TYR A 91 -8.61 13.36 4.05
N GLY A 92 -8.93 14.67 3.86
CA GLY A 92 -10.30 15.17 4.02
C GLY A 92 -11.26 14.65 2.96
N GLU A 93 -10.81 14.56 1.70
CA GLU A 93 -11.61 13.99 0.62
C GLU A 93 -11.92 12.52 0.87
N ILE A 94 -10.93 11.76 1.33
CA ILE A 94 -11.10 10.35 1.71
C ILE A 94 -12.14 10.24 2.83
N ALA A 95 -12.02 11.06 3.87
CA ALA A 95 -12.94 11.07 5.00
C ALA A 95 -14.38 11.29 4.54
N ALA A 96 -14.58 12.28 3.67
CA ALA A 96 -15.92 12.61 3.16
C ALA A 96 -16.51 11.42 2.35
N LEU A 97 -15.71 10.82 1.47
CA LEU A 97 -16.16 9.67 0.68
C LEU A 97 -16.42 8.43 1.52
N ALA A 98 -15.72 8.29 2.66
CA ALA A 98 -15.96 7.21 3.59
C ALA A 98 -17.19 7.44 4.50
N GLY A 99 -17.90 8.55 4.31
CA GLY A 99 -19.10 8.87 5.07
C GLY A 99 -18.84 9.56 6.40
N HIS A 100 -17.61 10.05 6.63
CA HIS A 100 -17.22 10.73 7.87
C HIS A 100 -16.50 12.04 7.57
N PRO A 101 -17.21 13.05 7.00
CA PRO A 101 -16.59 14.34 6.72
C PRO A 101 -16.02 14.93 8.02
N GLY A 102 -14.85 15.53 7.91
CA GLY A 102 -14.15 16.05 9.08
C GLY A 102 -13.24 15.05 9.80
N ALA A 103 -13.23 13.78 9.39
CA ALA A 103 -12.42 12.74 10.02
C ALA A 103 -11.03 12.58 9.35
N ALA A 104 -10.45 13.66 8.82
CA ALA A 104 -9.17 13.60 8.12
C ALA A 104 -8.04 13.02 8.99
N ARG A 105 -8.00 13.38 10.29
CA ARG A 105 -7.00 12.85 11.22
C ARG A 105 -7.13 11.34 11.40
N ALA A 106 -8.36 10.86 11.51
CA ALA A 106 -8.60 9.41 11.64
C ALA A 106 -8.17 8.66 10.37
N VAL A 107 -8.39 9.26 9.18
CA VAL A 107 -7.90 8.70 7.91
C VAL A 107 -6.37 8.64 7.94
N GLY A 108 -5.71 9.70 8.40
CA GLY A 108 -4.26 9.72 8.55
C GLY A 108 -3.75 8.60 9.43
N ASN A 109 -4.45 8.29 10.52
CA ASN A 109 -4.09 7.18 11.41
C ASN A 109 -4.24 5.83 10.72
N VAL A 110 -5.29 5.64 9.92
CA VAL A 110 -5.47 4.42 9.13
C VAL A 110 -4.32 4.26 8.14
N MET A 111 -3.95 5.33 7.44
CA MET A 111 -2.85 5.29 6.46
C MET A 111 -1.52 4.98 7.13
N ALA A 112 -1.26 5.56 8.31
CA ALA A 112 -0.01 5.31 9.05
C ALA A 112 0.14 3.84 9.48
N LYS A 113 -0.97 3.13 9.63
CA LYS A 113 -0.99 1.72 10.05
C LYS A 113 -1.28 0.75 8.90
N ASN A 114 -1.24 1.25 7.66
CA ASN A 114 -1.52 0.42 6.48
C ASN A 114 -0.59 -0.80 6.42
N PRO A 115 -1.13 -2.02 6.52
CA PRO A 115 -0.30 -3.23 6.44
C PRO A 115 -0.04 -3.70 5.00
N PHE A 116 -0.57 -2.99 4.00
CA PHE A 116 -0.49 -3.41 2.59
C PHE A 116 0.06 -2.29 1.72
N VAL A 117 1.30 -1.90 1.95
CA VAL A 117 1.92 -0.80 1.20
C VAL A 117 1.82 -1.04 -0.31
N ILE A 118 1.55 0.00 -1.08
CA ILE A 118 1.36 0.01 -2.54
C ILE A 118 -0.01 -0.53 -2.95
N LEU A 119 -0.42 -1.73 -2.54
CA LEU A 119 -1.72 -2.30 -2.94
C LEU A 119 -2.89 -1.53 -2.31
N VAL A 120 -2.76 -1.13 -1.05
CA VAL A 120 -3.58 -0.06 -0.49
C VAL A 120 -2.74 1.20 -0.64
N PRO A 121 -3.02 2.02 -1.66
CA PRO A 121 -2.06 3.04 -2.08
C PRO A 121 -2.04 4.27 -1.16
N CYS A 122 -1.61 4.09 0.07
CA CYS A 122 -1.50 5.19 1.04
C CYS A 122 -0.54 6.29 0.56
N HIS A 123 0.38 5.97 -0.36
CA HIS A 123 1.24 6.99 -0.99
C HIS A 123 0.44 7.99 -1.85
N ARG A 124 -0.77 7.64 -2.29
CA ARG A 124 -1.65 8.52 -3.08
C ARG A 124 -2.53 9.40 -2.20
N VAL A 125 -2.42 9.28 -0.89
CA VAL A 125 -3.18 10.12 0.05
C VAL A 125 -2.26 11.22 0.56
N VAL A 126 -2.66 12.46 0.37
CA VAL A 126 -1.81 13.63 0.63
C VAL A 126 -2.52 14.63 1.55
N ALA A 127 -1.74 15.54 2.13
CA ALA A 127 -2.29 16.65 2.88
C ALA A 127 -2.90 17.69 1.93
N LYS A 128 -3.76 18.55 2.46
CA LYS A 128 -4.32 19.66 1.70
C LYS A 128 -3.22 20.58 1.15
N GLN A 129 -2.13 20.72 1.90
CA GLN A 129 -0.94 21.46 1.50
C GLN A 129 0.29 20.58 1.75
N GLY A 130 0.83 19.98 0.68
CA GLY A 130 2.02 19.16 0.76
C GLY A 130 1.73 17.67 0.72
N LEU A 131 2.77 16.86 0.92
CA LEU A 131 2.71 15.42 0.78
C LEU A 131 1.96 14.70 1.89
N GLY A 132 1.86 15.31 3.08
CA GLY A 132 1.39 14.59 4.26
C GLY A 132 2.42 13.61 4.77
N GLY A 133 1.98 12.64 5.57
CA GLY A 133 2.87 11.63 6.13
C GLY A 133 3.02 10.40 5.26
N PHE A 134 4.01 9.58 5.60
CA PHE A 134 4.17 8.25 5.03
C PHE A 134 5.01 7.40 6.00
N ALA A 135 4.51 6.22 6.35
CA ALA A 135 5.16 5.36 7.34
C ALA A 135 6.60 4.98 6.95
N TRP A 136 6.91 4.97 5.66
CA TRP A 136 8.20 4.55 5.13
C TRP A 136 9.10 5.73 4.72
N GLY A 137 8.71 6.96 5.10
CA GLY A 137 9.48 8.17 4.83
C GLY A 137 9.01 8.92 3.60
N LEU A 138 9.15 10.25 3.63
CA LEU A 138 8.66 11.12 2.56
C LEU A 138 9.44 10.96 1.26
N GLU A 139 10.73 10.61 1.33
CA GLU A 139 11.52 10.36 0.13
C GLU A 139 10.96 9.19 -0.68
N ALA A 140 10.57 8.10 0.01
CA ALA A 140 9.93 6.96 -0.65
C ALA A 140 8.58 7.35 -1.24
N LYS A 141 7.79 8.14 -0.53
CA LYS A 141 6.49 8.63 -1.02
C LYS A 141 6.65 9.44 -2.29
N GLU A 142 7.59 10.39 -2.31
CA GLU A 142 7.88 11.18 -3.50
C GLU A 142 8.25 10.30 -4.69
N LYS A 143 9.15 9.34 -4.49
CA LYS A 143 9.59 8.44 -5.56
C LYS A 143 8.43 7.61 -6.12
N LEU A 144 7.57 7.08 -5.25
CA LEU A 144 6.41 6.31 -5.70
C LEU A 144 5.47 7.17 -6.53
N LEU A 145 5.20 8.40 -6.08
CA LEU A 145 4.35 9.32 -6.83
C LEU A 145 4.97 9.73 -8.16
N GLU A 146 6.27 9.93 -8.21
CA GLU A 146 7.00 10.27 -9.44
C GLU A 146 6.90 9.14 -10.47
N PHE A 147 7.07 7.88 -10.07
CA PHE A 147 6.89 6.74 -10.96
C PHE A 147 5.48 6.76 -11.58
N GLU A 148 4.48 6.98 -10.77
CA GLU A 148 3.09 6.95 -11.23
C GLU A 148 2.74 8.15 -12.12
N ALA A 149 3.33 9.30 -11.87
CA ALA A 149 3.14 10.48 -12.71
C ALA A 149 3.84 10.32 -14.06
N SER A 150 4.98 9.65 -14.10
CA SER A 150 5.76 9.43 -15.33
C SER A 150 5.16 8.35 -16.24
N ASN A 151 4.47 7.37 -15.64
CA ASN A 151 3.85 6.25 -16.34
C ASN A 151 2.40 6.08 -15.86
N PRO A 152 1.51 7.02 -16.17
CA PRO A 152 0.12 6.96 -15.68
C PRO A 152 -0.68 5.79 -16.24
#